data_b0527e19f5a28a6968a4c0be626bb372
#
_entry.id   b0527e19f5a28a6968a4c0be626bb372
#
_cell.length_a   1.000
_cell.length_b   1.000
_cell.length_c   1.000
_cell.angle_alpha   90.00
_cell.angle_beta   90.00
_cell.angle_gamma   90.00
#
_symmetry.space_group_name_H-M   'P 1'
#
loop_
_entity.id
_entity.type
_entity.pdbx_description
1 polymer ?
#
loop_
_entity_poly.entity_id
_entity_poly.type
_entity_poly.pdbx_seq_one_letter_code
_entity_poly.pdbx_strand_id
1 'polypeptide(L)'
;SEASLILPYDPILDKVLLVEQFRIGPFCRGDKAPWVYEPVAGMIEFGEKPEDAAKREVFEEAGIQVNNLVKINSGYPNPGEATTYFYNYIGIVDLSDYSPGIYGVRDEGEDIRTHVIDFKDVLTWSISNKLRVLPLNTMVLWLALNKLKLSSK
;
A
#
# COMPACT_ATOMS: atom_id res chain seq x y z
N SER A 1 2.76 -18.73 -0.99
CA SER A 1 1.72 -17.70 -1.06
C SER A 1 2.20 -16.50 -1.87
N GLU A 2 1.28 -15.81 -2.55
CA GLU A 2 1.57 -14.63 -3.35
C GLU A 2 0.63 -13.49 -2.95
N ALA A 3 1.13 -12.25 -2.95
CA ALA A 3 0.34 -11.09 -2.60
C ALA A 3 0.63 -9.91 -3.54
N SER A 4 -0.37 -9.09 -3.79
CA SER A 4 -0.24 -7.82 -4.49
C SER A 4 -0.25 -6.67 -3.49
N LEU A 5 0.70 -5.75 -3.64
CA LEU A 5 0.83 -4.56 -2.83
C LEU A 5 0.71 -3.32 -3.73
N ILE A 6 -0.11 -2.38 -3.33
CA ILE A 6 -0.37 -1.19 -4.13
C ILE A 6 -0.23 0.07 -3.26
N LEU A 7 0.53 1.03 -3.75
CA LEU A 7 0.52 2.39 -3.22
C LEU A 7 -0.33 3.26 -4.14
N PRO A 8 -1.57 3.61 -3.74
CA PRO A 8 -2.40 4.54 -4.50
C PRO A 8 -1.79 5.93 -4.47
N TYR A 9 -1.63 6.53 -5.65
CA TYR A 9 -1.01 7.83 -5.84
C TYR A 9 -1.83 8.70 -6.78
N ASP A 10 -2.12 9.92 -6.35
CA ASP A 10 -2.71 10.96 -7.17
C ASP A 10 -1.61 11.90 -7.67
N PRO A 11 -1.26 11.85 -8.96
CA PRO A 11 -0.17 12.67 -9.50
C PRO A 11 -0.52 14.15 -9.66
N ILE A 12 -1.82 14.49 -9.64
CA ILE A 12 -2.28 15.89 -9.73
C ILE A 12 -2.18 16.57 -8.38
N LEU A 13 -2.63 15.90 -7.32
CA LEU A 13 -2.58 16.42 -5.96
C LEU A 13 -1.23 16.17 -5.27
N ASP A 14 -0.38 15.32 -5.84
CA ASP A 14 0.86 14.81 -5.23
C ASP A 14 0.61 14.20 -3.84
N LYS A 15 -0.38 13.32 -3.77
CA LYS A 15 -0.82 12.66 -2.54
C LYS A 15 -0.85 11.15 -2.70
N VAL A 16 -0.62 10.45 -1.60
CA VAL A 16 -0.76 9.00 -1.52
C VAL A 16 -1.85 8.62 -0.54
N LEU A 17 -2.46 7.44 -0.76
CA LEU A 17 -3.33 6.81 0.22
C LEU A 17 -2.55 5.71 0.92
N LEU A 18 -2.55 5.75 2.24
CA LEU A 18 -2.03 4.70 3.11
C LEU A 18 -3.18 4.06 3.89
N VAL A 19 -3.01 2.80 4.21
CA VAL A 19 -3.85 2.12 5.18
C VAL A 19 -3.13 1.98 6.51
N GLU A 20 -3.87 2.02 7.61
CA GLU A 20 -3.39 1.79 8.95
C GLU A 20 -4.19 0.66 9.57
N GLN A 21 -3.52 -0.34 10.09
CA GLN A 21 -4.18 -1.47 10.73
C GLN A 21 -3.33 -2.05 11.86
N PHE A 22 -4.01 -2.72 12.80
CA PHE A 22 -3.35 -3.49 13.85
C PHE A 22 -2.64 -4.70 13.25
N ARG A 23 -1.39 -4.92 13.69
CA ARG A 23 -0.61 -6.10 13.28
C ARG A 23 -0.09 -6.84 14.49
N ILE A 24 -0.33 -8.15 14.50
CA ILE A 24 0.06 -9.04 15.59
C ILE A 24 1.60 -9.11 15.78
N GLY A 25 2.37 -8.99 14.72
CA GLY A 25 3.83 -9.02 14.80
C GLY A 25 4.41 -7.91 15.70
N PRO A 26 4.15 -6.62 15.40
CA PRO A 26 4.53 -5.54 16.29
C PRO A 26 3.99 -5.68 17.71
N PHE A 27 2.73 -6.13 17.86
CA PHE A 27 2.15 -6.35 19.18
C PHE A 27 2.90 -7.39 20.00
N CYS A 28 3.17 -8.58 19.42
CA CYS A 28 3.91 -9.65 20.10
C CYS A 28 5.35 -9.28 20.40
N ARG A 29 5.96 -8.41 19.59
CA ARG A 29 7.30 -7.86 19.87
C ARG A 29 7.30 -6.87 21.05
N GLY A 30 6.14 -6.38 21.45
CA GLY A 30 6.01 -5.39 22.54
C GLY A 30 6.11 -3.93 22.07
N ASP A 31 5.88 -3.66 20.79
CA ASP A 31 5.83 -2.28 20.29
C ASP A 31 4.66 -1.53 20.93
N LYS A 32 4.91 -0.29 21.39
CA LYS A 32 3.90 0.56 22.04
C LYS A 32 2.78 0.99 21.09
N ALA A 33 3.03 0.95 19.77
CA ALA A 33 2.08 1.29 18.73
C ALA A 33 2.02 0.15 17.69
N PRO A 34 1.22 -0.89 17.91
CA PRO A 34 1.09 -2.03 16.99
C PRO A 34 0.26 -1.72 15.73
N TRP A 35 -0.33 -0.55 15.67
CA TRP A 35 -0.94 -0.01 14.46
C TRP A 35 0.14 0.54 13.55
N VAL A 36 0.18 0.10 12.29
CA VAL A 36 1.23 0.45 11.34
C VAL A 36 0.64 0.97 10.04
N TYR A 37 1.35 1.91 9.41
CA TYR A 37 1.05 2.34 8.05
C TYR A 37 1.58 1.34 7.05
N GLU A 38 0.72 0.98 6.09
CA GLU A 38 1.01 0.01 5.05
C GLU A 38 0.52 0.52 3.68
N PRO A 39 1.05 -0.01 2.57
CA PRO A 39 0.35 0.08 1.30
C PRO A 39 -0.91 -0.79 1.39
N VAL A 40 -1.86 -0.62 0.50
CA VAL A 40 -2.94 -1.61 0.32
C VAL A 40 -2.32 -2.93 -0.10
N ALA A 41 -2.74 -4.03 0.52
CA ALA A 41 -2.14 -5.33 0.25
C ALA A 41 -3.10 -6.49 0.52
N GLY A 42 -3.14 -7.43 -0.41
CA GLY A 42 -3.91 -8.65 -0.20
C GLY A 42 -3.37 -9.86 -0.95
N MET A 43 -3.87 -11.00 -0.55
CA MET A 43 -3.48 -12.27 -1.15
C MET A 43 -4.09 -12.42 -2.54
N ILE A 44 -3.31 -13.00 -3.46
CA ILE A 44 -3.78 -13.33 -4.78
C ILE A 44 -4.58 -14.64 -4.68
N GLU A 45 -5.83 -14.61 -5.15
CA GLU A 45 -6.71 -15.78 -5.14
C GLU A 45 -6.31 -16.79 -6.21
N PHE A 46 -6.80 -18.02 -6.07
CA PHE A 46 -6.51 -19.08 -7.04
C PHE A 46 -7.03 -18.70 -8.44
N GLY A 47 -6.14 -18.64 -9.41
CA GLY A 47 -6.46 -18.26 -10.79
C GLY A 47 -6.55 -16.76 -11.06
N GLU A 48 -6.39 -15.93 -10.02
CA GLU A 48 -6.38 -14.48 -10.15
C GLU A 48 -5.01 -13.98 -10.64
N LYS A 49 -5.01 -12.91 -11.43
CA LYS A 49 -3.77 -12.25 -11.84
C LYS A 49 -3.35 -11.22 -10.77
N PRO A 50 -2.04 -10.99 -10.58
CA PRO A 50 -1.57 -10.00 -9.60
C PRO A 50 -2.16 -8.59 -9.80
N GLU A 51 -2.37 -8.17 -11.06
CA GLU A 51 -2.95 -6.88 -11.39
C GLU A 51 -4.43 -6.78 -10.99
N ASP A 52 -5.18 -7.88 -11.14
CA ASP A 52 -6.60 -7.93 -10.78
C ASP A 52 -6.76 -7.94 -9.26
N ALA A 53 -5.94 -8.74 -8.55
CA ALA A 53 -5.85 -8.72 -7.09
C ALA A 53 -5.54 -7.31 -6.57
N ALA A 54 -4.55 -6.62 -7.17
CA ALA A 54 -4.20 -5.26 -6.81
C ALA A 54 -5.39 -4.31 -6.85
N LYS A 55 -6.18 -4.35 -7.91
CA LYS A 55 -7.36 -3.50 -8.09
C LYS A 55 -8.49 -3.87 -7.12
N ARG A 56 -8.72 -5.16 -6.92
CA ARG A 56 -9.73 -5.66 -5.99
C ARG A 56 -9.44 -5.18 -4.57
N GLU A 57 -8.21 -5.36 -4.10
CA GLU A 57 -7.80 -4.96 -2.74
C GLU A 57 -7.93 -3.45 -2.51
N VAL A 58 -7.56 -2.61 -3.47
CA VAL A 58 -7.76 -1.15 -3.33
C VAL A 58 -9.23 -0.80 -3.20
N PHE A 59 -10.11 -1.50 -3.92
CA PHE A 59 -11.54 -1.29 -3.79
C PHE A 59 -12.07 -1.75 -2.42
N GLU A 60 -11.65 -2.91 -1.93
CA GLU A 60 -12.07 -3.48 -0.64
C GLU A 60 -11.55 -2.69 0.55
N GLU A 61 -10.26 -2.34 0.55
CA GLU A 61 -9.61 -1.65 1.67
C GLU A 61 -9.75 -0.13 1.66
N ALA A 62 -10.06 0.48 0.51
CA ALA A 62 -10.12 1.94 0.40
C ALA A 62 -11.35 2.48 -0.35
N GLY A 63 -12.15 1.64 -0.99
CA GLY A 63 -13.33 2.07 -1.74
C GLY A 63 -13.03 2.87 -3.01
N ILE A 64 -11.83 2.74 -3.57
CA ILE A 64 -11.38 3.51 -4.74
C ILE A 64 -11.17 2.60 -5.94
N GLN A 65 -11.49 3.11 -7.13
CA GLN A 65 -11.12 2.47 -8.39
C GLN A 65 -9.75 2.96 -8.87
N VAL A 66 -8.90 2.02 -9.27
CA VAL A 66 -7.58 2.30 -9.82
C VAL A 66 -7.71 2.49 -11.34
N ASN A 67 -7.31 3.67 -11.83
CA ASN A 67 -7.36 4.00 -13.25
C ASN A 67 -6.26 3.29 -14.04
N ASN A 68 -5.05 3.25 -13.49
CA ASN A 68 -3.91 2.61 -14.12
C ASN A 68 -2.97 2.02 -13.07
N LEU A 69 -2.35 0.89 -13.38
CA LEU A 69 -1.31 0.27 -12.56
C LEU A 69 0.05 0.41 -13.22
N VAL A 70 1.01 0.85 -12.43
CA VAL A 70 2.42 0.87 -12.82
C VAL A 70 3.16 -0.16 -11.98
N LYS A 71 3.65 -1.21 -12.61
CA LYS A 71 4.46 -2.24 -11.94
C LYS A 71 5.80 -1.64 -11.51
N ILE A 72 6.14 -1.84 -10.24
CA ILE A 72 7.41 -1.38 -9.67
C ILE A 72 8.45 -2.51 -9.76
N ASN A 73 8.21 -3.54 -8.99
CA ASN A 73 9.06 -4.72 -8.88
C ASN A 73 8.26 -5.90 -8.33
N SER A 74 8.93 -7.04 -8.19
CA SER A 74 8.39 -8.19 -7.48
C SER A 74 9.53 -8.93 -6.79
N GLY A 75 9.27 -9.62 -5.70
CA GLY A 75 10.29 -10.32 -4.95
C GLY A 75 9.83 -10.90 -3.62
N TYR A 76 10.77 -11.50 -2.93
CA TYR A 76 10.55 -12.07 -1.61
C TYR A 76 10.75 -11.02 -0.52
N PRO A 77 9.78 -10.79 0.39
CA PRO A 77 9.97 -9.89 1.52
C PRO A 77 10.93 -10.46 2.57
N ASN A 78 10.93 -11.77 2.74
CA ASN A 78 11.79 -12.47 3.71
C ASN A 78 12.18 -13.86 3.18
N PRO A 79 13.19 -13.95 2.28
CA PRO A 79 13.55 -15.20 1.62
C PRO A 79 14.15 -16.25 2.55
N GLY A 80 14.60 -15.86 3.75
CA GLY A 80 15.16 -16.79 4.74
C GLY A 80 14.10 -17.54 5.57
N GLU A 81 12.86 -17.05 5.62
CA GLU A 81 11.83 -17.57 6.53
C GLU A 81 10.50 -17.89 5.84
N ALA A 82 10.21 -17.26 4.70
CA ALA A 82 8.92 -17.39 4.06
C ALA A 82 9.02 -17.60 2.54
N THR A 83 8.07 -18.36 2.00
CA THR A 83 7.90 -18.54 0.56
C THR A 83 7.00 -17.48 -0.08
N THR A 84 6.56 -16.52 0.70
CA THR A 84 5.68 -15.45 0.23
C THR A 84 6.39 -14.60 -0.82
N TYR A 85 5.69 -14.32 -1.93
CA TYR A 85 6.20 -13.50 -3.03
C TYR A 85 5.29 -12.29 -3.24
N PHE A 86 5.86 -11.09 -3.35
CA PHE A 86 5.13 -9.84 -3.51
C PHE A 86 5.25 -9.28 -4.92
N TYR A 87 4.12 -8.78 -5.44
CA TYR A 87 4.03 -7.98 -6.65
C TYR A 87 3.67 -6.55 -6.25
N ASN A 88 4.54 -5.59 -6.53
CA ASN A 88 4.41 -4.22 -6.06
C ASN A 88 4.03 -3.27 -7.20
N TYR A 89 3.03 -2.41 -6.95
CA TYR A 89 2.47 -1.48 -7.92
C TYR A 89 2.31 -0.07 -7.34
N ILE A 90 2.41 0.95 -8.20
CA ILE A 90 1.76 2.24 -7.98
C ILE A 90 0.40 2.21 -8.66
N GLY A 91 -0.66 2.50 -7.94
CA GLY A 91 -2.00 2.65 -8.49
C GLY A 91 -2.32 4.11 -8.75
N ILE A 92 -2.50 4.50 -10.00
CA ILE A 92 -2.90 5.88 -10.31
C ILE A 92 -4.38 6.05 -10.01
N VAL A 93 -4.69 7.00 -9.13
CA VAL A 93 -6.03 7.26 -8.63
C VAL A 93 -6.33 8.76 -8.62
N ASP A 94 -7.61 9.10 -8.51
CA ASP A 94 -8.08 10.46 -8.22
C ASP A 94 -8.55 10.51 -6.76
N LEU A 95 -7.88 11.33 -5.96
CA LEU A 95 -8.18 11.53 -4.53
C LEU A 95 -8.89 12.86 -4.25
N SER A 96 -9.29 13.62 -5.29
CA SER A 96 -9.87 14.96 -5.13
C SER A 96 -11.14 14.98 -4.28
N ASP A 97 -12.00 13.98 -4.44
CA ASP A 97 -13.27 13.85 -3.71
C ASP A 97 -13.25 12.70 -2.67
N TYR A 98 -12.07 12.16 -2.38
CA TYR A 98 -11.94 11.05 -1.46
C TYR A 98 -12.01 11.48 0.00
N SER A 99 -12.84 10.81 0.77
CA SER A 99 -12.91 10.98 2.23
C SER A 99 -12.30 9.79 2.94
N PRO A 100 -11.21 9.98 3.70
CA PRO A 100 -10.66 8.93 4.55
C PRO A 100 -11.69 8.37 5.54
N GLY A 101 -11.59 7.08 5.85
CA GLY A 101 -12.55 6.41 6.72
C GLY A 101 -12.07 5.03 7.15
N ILE A 102 -13.00 4.23 7.65
CA ILE A 102 -12.79 2.85 8.06
C ILE A 102 -13.37 1.94 6.99
N TYR A 103 -12.55 1.04 6.50
CA TYR A 103 -12.86 0.10 5.43
C TYR A 103 -12.42 -1.31 5.82
N GLY A 104 -12.43 -2.23 4.87
CA GLY A 104 -12.07 -3.63 5.01
C GLY A 104 -13.28 -4.54 4.96
N VAL A 105 -13.03 -5.82 4.77
CA VAL A 105 -14.07 -6.85 4.69
C VAL A 105 -14.42 -7.31 6.11
N ARG A 106 -15.63 -6.99 6.57
CA ARG A 106 -16.08 -7.30 7.94
C ARG A 106 -16.04 -8.79 8.26
N ASP A 107 -16.38 -9.61 7.30
CA ASP A 107 -16.39 -11.08 7.47
C ASP A 107 -14.98 -11.65 7.64
N GLU A 108 -13.95 -10.91 7.24
CA GLU A 108 -12.53 -11.23 7.43
C GLU A 108 -11.95 -10.62 8.71
N GLY A 109 -12.77 -9.88 9.47
CA GLY A 109 -12.34 -9.23 10.71
C GLY A 109 -11.41 -8.02 10.48
N GLU A 110 -11.46 -7.42 9.29
CA GLU A 110 -10.63 -6.29 8.94
C GLU A 110 -11.15 -4.98 9.53
N ASP A 111 -10.27 -4.24 10.18
CA ASP A 111 -10.46 -2.87 10.66
C ASP A 111 -9.34 -2.01 10.08
N ILE A 112 -9.60 -1.47 8.89
CA ILE A 112 -8.61 -0.75 8.08
C ILE A 112 -8.98 0.73 8.04
N ARG A 113 -8.07 1.56 8.53
CA ARG A 113 -8.21 3.01 8.51
C ARG A 113 -7.39 3.60 7.37
N THR A 114 -8.05 4.38 6.51
CA THR A 114 -7.39 5.04 5.37
C THR A 114 -6.93 6.44 5.74
N HIS A 115 -5.79 6.85 5.15
CA HIS A 115 -5.21 8.17 5.29
C HIS A 115 -4.77 8.69 3.93
N VAL A 116 -5.09 9.94 3.62
CA VAL A 116 -4.57 10.66 2.45
C VAL A 116 -3.51 11.65 2.92
N ILE A 117 -2.30 11.50 2.43
CA ILE A 117 -1.11 12.19 2.94
C ILE A 117 -0.33 12.79 1.78
N ASP A 118 0.15 14.03 1.96
CA ASP A 118 1.05 14.66 0.99
C ASP A 118 2.30 13.79 0.78
N PHE A 119 2.66 13.59 -0.48
CA PHE A 119 3.80 12.72 -0.81
C PHE A 119 5.11 13.17 -0.13
N LYS A 120 5.36 14.49 -0.05
CA LYS A 120 6.53 15.05 0.64
C LYS A 120 6.61 14.61 2.12
N ASP A 121 5.46 14.50 2.79
CA ASP A 121 5.42 14.12 4.20
C ASP A 121 5.68 12.62 4.36
N VAL A 122 5.10 11.79 3.51
CA VAL A 122 5.37 10.34 3.51
C VAL A 122 6.84 10.05 3.18
N LEU A 123 7.43 10.78 2.24
CA LEU A 123 8.86 10.66 1.93
C LEU A 123 9.72 11.04 3.15
N THR A 124 9.38 12.12 3.85
CA THR A 124 10.04 12.49 5.10
C THR A 124 9.91 11.40 6.16
N TRP A 125 8.73 10.80 6.30
CA TRP A 125 8.50 9.68 7.21
C TRP A 125 9.33 8.45 6.86
N SER A 126 9.48 8.16 5.58
CA SER A 126 10.33 7.06 5.10
C SER A 126 11.80 7.28 5.49
N ILE A 127 12.34 8.47 5.19
CA ILE A 127 13.74 8.81 5.46
C ILE A 127 14.03 8.90 6.96
N SER A 128 13.09 9.38 7.77
CA SER A 128 13.22 9.51 9.23
C SER A 128 12.90 8.23 10.02
N ASN A 129 12.70 7.10 9.33
CA ASN A 129 12.37 5.81 9.93
C ASN A 129 11.03 5.79 10.70
N LYS A 130 10.09 6.66 10.35
CA LYS A 130 8.73 6.64 10.91
C LYS A 130 7.88 5.53 10.29
N LEU A 131 8.11 5.20 9.01
CA LEU A 131 7.46 4.07 8.35
C LEU A 131 8.23 2.79 8.70
N ARG A 132 7.57 1.86 9.39
CA ARG A 132 8.20 0.63 9.91
C ARG A 132 7.94 -0.59 9.05
N VAL A 133 7.14 -0.45 8.00
CA VAL A 133 6.83 -1.50 7.04
C VAL A 133 7.75 -1.35 5.82
N LEU A 134 8.70 -2.26 5.66
CA LEU A 134 9.74 -2.15 4.64
C LEU A 134 9.21 -2.15 3.19
N PRO A 135 8.18 -2.94 2.83
CA PRO A 135 7.58 -2.83 1.49
C PRO A 135 7.06 -1.42 1.19
N LEU A 136 6.41 -0.75 2.15
CA LEU A 136 5.95 0.64 1.97
C LEU A 136 7.13 1.58 1.74
N ASN A 137 8.22 1.44 2.50
CA ASN A 137 9.43 2.25 2.29
C ASN A 137 9.99 2.08 0.87
N THR A 138 10.06 0.85 0.39
CA THR A 138 10.52 0.55 -0.99
C THR A 138 9.67 1.26 -2.03
N MET A 139 8.34 1.23 -1.87
CA MET A 139 7.40 1.87 -2.80
C MET A 139 7.50 3.40 -2.78
N VAL A 140 7.62 3.99 -1.59
CA VAL A 140 7.78 5.44 -1.40
C VAL A 140 9.08 5.94 -2.04
N LEU A 141 10.19 5.25 -1.82
CA LEU A 141 11.49 5.59 -2.41
C LEU A 141 11.48 5.41 -3.93
N TRP A 142 10.86 4.36 -4.45
CA TRP A 142 10.70 4.18 -5.88
C TRP A 142 9.88 5.34 -6.49
N LEU A 143 8.78 5.72 -5.85
CA LEU A 143 7.94 6.83 -6.31
C LEU A 143 8.73 8.15 -6.30
N ALA A 144 9.54 8.41 -5.27
CA ALA A 144 10.39 9.60 -5.21
C ALA A 144 11.32 9.73 -6.42
N LEU A 145 11.86 8.59 -6.89
CA LEU A 145 12.78 8.56 -8.04
C LEU A 145 12.07 8.63 -9.40
N ASN A 146 10.78 8.29 -9.47
CA ASN A 146 10.09 8.06 -10.73
C ASN A 146 8.83 8.92 -10.94
N LYS A 147 8.36 9.66 -9.94
CA LYS A 147 7.04 10.33 -10.02
C LYS A 147 6.92 11.34 -11.15
N LEU A 148 7.99 11.99 -11.56
CA LEU A 148 7.96 12.91 -12.69
C LEU A 148 7.59 12.23 -14.02
N LYS A 149 7.94 10.95 -14.17
CA LYS A 149 7.54 10.13 -15.33
C LYS A 149 6.05 9.76 -15.31
N LEU A 150 5.43 9.75 -14.13
CA LEU A 150 4.01 9.44 -13.95
C LEU A 150 3.13 10.68 -14.17
N SER A 151 3.63 11.87 -13.90
CA SER A 151 2.92 13.14 -14.07
C SER A 151 2.80 13.59 -15.53
N SER A 152 3.64 13.05 -16.42
CA SER A 152 3.69 13.43 -17.86
C SER A 152 2.82 12.55 -18.76
N LYS A 153 1.98 11.70 -18.20
CA LYS A 153 0.98 10.87 -18.88
C LYS A 153 -0.42 11.31 -18.45
#